data_9c60e440edb46021188f1dd4e9899404
#
_entry.id   9c60e440edb46021188f1dd4e9899404
#
_cell.length_a   1.000
_cell.length_b   1.000
_cell.length_c   1.000
_cell.angle_alpha   90.00
_cell.angle_beta   90.00
_cell.angle_gamma   90.00
#
_symmetry.space_group_name_H-M   'P 1'
#
loop_
_entity.id
_entity.type
_entity.pdbx_description
1 polymer ?
#
loop_
_entity_poly.entity_id
_entity_poly.type
_entity_poly.pdbx_seq_one_letter_code
_entity_poly.pdbx_strand_id
1 'polypeptide(L)'
;FTLLGADEPFGKFPRHVALLAGCAVALLLNRGIGVQDKLNIMTTSMGNSGVMMIVLIYLMAGGFQGAAAAMGGKDSVVNLCLHFIPVKLLVPGVFLMCCFISTSIGTSMGTIAAMAPIAINVAQGAHLNVAVVGAAVIGGSYFGDNLSMISDTTISAAEGCGSEMKDKFKMNFFIALPAAIVAMILYSIFGGVGSGAIEAGSYSIIEVLPYFIVLIAALMGVNVAVVLFVGILASGIIGLCVGSCGFFEWIQAIGSGMSDMFSISIVAILVSGIIGL
;
A
#
# COMPACT_ATOMS: atom_id res chain seq x y z
N PHE A 1 -26.40 9.16 3.32
CA PHE A 1 -26.38 7.69 3.44
C PHE A 1 -26.43 7.24 4.90
N THR A 2 -25.59 7.76 5.78
CA THR A 2 -25.65 7.47 7.23
C THR A 2 -27.00 7.88 7.83
N LEU A 3 -27.49 9.08 7.48
CA LEU A 3 -28.80 9.59 7.91
C LEU A 3 -29.99 8.79 7.32
N LEU A 4 -29.77 8.05 6.24
CA LEU A 4 -30.76 7.17 5.60
C LEU A 4 -30.70 5.73 6.12
N GLY A 5 -29.88 5.46 7.14
CA GLY A 5 -29.75 4.13 7.74
C GLY A 5 -29.10 3.08 6.84
N ALA A 6 -28.28 3.50 5.88
CA ALA A 6 -27.57 2.57 5.01
C ALA A 6 -26.41 1.89 5.77
N ASP A 7 -26.38 0.57 5.75
CA ASP A 7 -25.22 -0.22 6.20
C ASP A 7 -24.03 0.07 5.28
N GLU A 8 -22.86 0.29 5.85
CA GLU A 8 -21.60 0.61 5.14
C GLU A 8 -21.74 1.79 4.16
N PRO A 9 -22.13 3.00 4.61
CA PRO A 9 -22.47 4.12 3.73
C PRO A 9 -21.30 4.58 2.84
N PHE A 10 -20.05 4.42 3.30
CA PHE A 10 -18.86 4.78 2.53
C PHE A 10 -18.49 3.75 1.43
N GLY A 11 -18.86 2.46 1.62
CA GLY A 11 -18.68 1.43 0.61
C GLY A 11 -19.67 1.53 -0.55
N LYS A 12 -20.89 1.99 -0.28
CA LYS A 12 -21.98 2.10 -1.28
C LYS A 12 -21.84 3.29 -2.23
N PHE A 13 -20.99 4.27 -1.93
CA PHE A 13 -20.78 5.43 -2.79
C PHE A 13 -19.31 5.53 -3.25
N PRO A 14 -19.00 5.02 -4.45
CA PRO A 14 -17.63 5.03 -4.96
C PRO A 14 -17.07 6.45 -5.06
N ARG A 15 -15.83 6.64 -4.62
CA ARG A 15 -15.12 7.94 -4.58
C ARG A 15 -15.09 8.66 -5.92
N HIS A 16 -14.88 7.92 -7.01
CA HIS A 16 -14.84 8.48 -8.36
C HIS A 16 -16.21 9.00 -8.83
N VAL A 17 -17.32 8.41 -8.36
CA VAL A 17 -18.68 8.91 -8.64
C VAL A 17 -18.94 10.22 -7.89
N ALA A 18 -18.50 10.33 -6.63
CA ALA A 18 -18.57 11.58 -5.87
C ALA A 18 -17.78 12.69 -6.59
N LEU A 19 -16.62 12.40 -7.12
CA LEU A 19 -15.79 13.37 -7.84
C LEU A 19 -16.39 13.78 -9.18
N LEU A 20 -17.10 12.90 -9.88
CA LEU A 20 -17.88 13.30 -11.07
C LEU A 20 -18.94 14.36 -10.75
N ALA A 21 -19.63 14.22 -9.62
CA ALA A 21 -20.53 15.25 -9.15
C ALA A 21 -19.77 16.55 -8.80
N GLY A 22 -18.58 16.44 -8.20
CA GLY A 22 -17.67 17.56 -7.96
C GLY A 22 -17.25 18.28 -9.26
N CYS A 23 -16.92 17.53 -10.31
CA CYS A 23 -16.65 18.08 -11.64
C CYS A 23 -17.86 18.86 -12.20
N ALA A 24 -19.06 18.31 -12.09
CA ALA A 24 -20.28 19.00 -12.53
C ALA A 24 -20.50 20.32 -11.78
N VAL A 25 -20.30 20.33 -10.45
CA VAL A 25 -20.37 21.56 -9.65
C VAL A 25 -19.29 22.56 -10.07
N ALA A 26 -18.03 22.12 -10.28
CA ALA A 26 -16.94 22.96 -10.71
C ALA A 26 -17.24 23.65 -12.06
N LEU A 27 -17.86 22.92 -13.00
CA LEU A 27 -18.30 23.48 -14.29
C LEU A 27 -19.40 24.55 -14.14
N LEU A 28 -20.21 24.51 -13.09
CA LEU A 28 -21.27 25.51 -12.80
C LEU A 28 -20.71 26.76 -12.11
N LEU A 29 -19.53 26.66 -11.48
CA LEU A 29 -18.85 27.80 -10.88
C LEU A 29 -18.23 28.69 -11.96
N ASN A 30 -17.72 29.86 -11.61
CA ASN A 30 -17.00 30.79 -12.48
C ASN A 30 -17.77 31.11 -13.81
N ARG A 31 -18.96 31.69 -13.68
CA ARG A 31 -19.88 31.97 -14.82
C ARG A 31 -19.32 32.87 -15.90
N GLY A 32 -18.15 33.53 -15.68
CA GLY A 32 -17.49 34.37 -16.67
C GLY A 32 -16.77 33.61 -17.79
N ILE A 33 -16.60 32.28 -17.66
CA ILE A 33 -15.92 31.45 -18.65
C ILE A 33 -16.94 30.52 -19.32
N GLY A 34 -16.86 30.41 -20.65
CA GLY A 34 -17.73 29.50 -21.42
C GLY A 34 -17.52 28.02 -21.04
N VAL A 35 -18.58 27.21 -21.14
CA VAL A 35 -18.51 25.79 -20.79
C VAL A 35 -17.45 25.05 -21.61
N GLN A 36 -17.31 25.38 -22.90
CA GLN A 36 -16.32 24.76 -23.77
C GLN A 36 -14.88 25.07 -23.32
N ASP A 37 -14.61 26.31 -22.92
CA ASP A 37 -13.30 26.70 -22.43
C ASP A 37 -12.98 26.03 -21.09
N LYS A 38 -13.96 25.90 -20.20
CA LYS A 38 -13.81 25.15 -18.95
C LYS A 38 -13.49 23.68 -19.21
N LEU A 39 -14.18 23.03 -20.15
CA LEU A 39 -13.89 21.65 -20.53
C LEU A 39 -12.46 21.51 -21.09
N ASN A 40 -12.02 22.48 -21.90
CA ASN A 40 -10.65 22.48 -22.41
C ASN A 40 -9.61 22.63 -21.29
N ILE A 41 -9.82 23.57 -20.37
CA ILE A 41 -8.95 23.75 -19.19
C ILE A 41 -8.91 22.46 -18.35
N MET A 42 -10.07 21.91 -18.05
CA MET A 42 -10.22 20.70 -17.25
C MET A 42 -9.49 19.51 -17.89
N THR A 43 -9.71 19.26 -19.20
CA THR A 43 -9.07 18.14 -19.91
C THR A 43 -7.56 18.34 -20.06
N THR A 44 -7.10 19.58 -20.26
CA THR A 44 -5.67 19.90 -20.27
C THR A 44 -5.01 19.62 -18.93
N SER A 45 -5.70 19.96 -17.83
CA SER A 45 -5.22 19.69 -16.48
C SER A 45 -5.21 18.18 -16.17
N MET A 46 -6.26 17.46 -16.59
CA MET A 46 -6.33 15.98 -16.47
C MET A 46 -5.19 15.28 -17.23
N GLY A 47 -4.81 15.80 -18.40
CA GLY A 47 -3.71 15.25 -19.23
C GLY A 47 -2.33 15.81 -18.89
N ASN A 48 -2.17 16.52 -17.78
CA ASN A 48 -0.87 17.03 -17.34
C ASN A 48 0.13 15.89 -17.15
N SER A 49 1.38 16.11 -17.57
CA SER A 49 2.43 15.08 -17.53
C SER A 49 2.69 14.54 -16.12
N GLY A 50 2.62 15.39 -15.09
CA GLY A 50 2.77 14.95 -13.69
C GLY A 50 1.63 14.02 -13.26
N VAL A 51 0.38 14.35 -13.60
CA VAL A 51 -0.78 13.50 -13.30
C VAL A 51 -0.69 12.15 -14.02
N MET A 52 -0.31 12.16 -15.30
CA MET A 52 -0.13 10.93 -16.07
C MET A 52 1.02 10.08 -15.55
N MET A 53 2.08 10.70 -15.04
CA MET A 53 3.17 9.98 -14.37
C MET A 53 2.67 9.29 -13.09
N ILE A 54 1.88 9.97 -12.26
CA ILE A 54 1.27 9.37 -11.06
C ILE A 54 0.41 8.17 -11.45
N VAL A 55 -0.44 8.31 -12.46
CA VAL A 55 -1.29 7.21 -12.95
C VAL A 55 -0.44 6.02 -13.42
N LEU A 56 0.62 6.27 -14.19
CA LEU A 56 1.54 5.24 -14.65
C LEU A 56 2.17 4.50 -13.47
N ILE A 57 2.66 5.24 -12.47
CA ILE A 57 3.28 4.63 -11.27
C ILE A 57 2.26 3.81 -10.49
N TYR A 58 1.02 4.27 -10.34
CA TYR A 58 -0.04 3.48 -9.71
C TYR A 58 -0.29 2.14 -10.42
N LEU A 59 -0.44 2.16 -11.75
CA LEU A 59 -0.64 0.95 -12.52
C LEU A 59 0.55 -0.01 -12.38
N MET A 60 1.77 0.51 -12.41
CA MET A 60 2.98 -0.31 -12.22
C MET A 60 3.10 -0.86 -10.80
N ALA A 61 2.73 -0.07 -9.77
CA ALA A 61 2.72 -0.52 -8.39
C ALA A 61 1.70 -1.65 -8.16
N GLY A 62 0.49 -1.50 -8.70
CA GLY A 62 -0.51 -2.56 -8.70
C GLY A 62 -0.04 -3.81 -9.44
N GLY A 63 0.54 -3.63 -10.63
CA GLY A 63 1.12 -4.72 -11.42
C GLY A 63 2.22 -5.48 -10.67
N PHE A 64 3.12 -4.76 -9.98
CA PHE A 64 4.14 -5.37 -9.12
C PHE A 64 3.52 -6.15 -7.96
N GLN A 65 2.53 -5.56 -7.26
CA GLN A 65 1.85 -6.23 -6.15
C GLN A 65 1.18 -7.53 -6.61
N GLY A 66 0.47 -7.50 -7.74
CA GLY A 66 -0.14 -8.69 -8.34
C GLY A 66 0.88 -9.75 -8.74
N ALA A 67 1.92 -9.36 -9.47
CA ALA A 67 2.99 -10.26 -9.90
C ALA A 67 3.73 -10.92 -8.73
N ALA A 68 4.08 -10.14 -7.71
CA ALA A 68 4.76 -10.62 -6.53
C ALA A 68 3.86 -11.51 -5.64
N ALA A 69 2.56 -11.24 -5.60
CA ALA A 69 1.60 -12.12 -4.91
C ALA A 69 1.45 -13.47 -5.63
N ALA A 70 1.35 -13.47 -6.96
CA ALA A 70 1.20 -14.70 -7.75
C ALA A 70 2.38 -15.66 -7.61
N MET A 71 3.60 -15.15 -7.43
CA MET A 71 4.78 -15.99 -7.19
C MET A 71 4.91 -16.47 -5.74
N GLY A 72 3.94 -16.18 -4.83
CA GLY A 72 4.01 -16.57 -3.42
C GLY A 72 4.82 -15.61 -2.53
N GLY A 73 5.33 -14.52 -3.10
CA GLY A 73 6.21 -13.60 -2.37
C GLY A 73 5.55 -12.94 -1.17
N LYS A 74 4.25 -12.62 -1.26
CA LYS A 74 3.49 -12.04 -0.13
C LYS A 74 3.45 -13.00 1.06
N ASP A 75 3.12 -14.27 0.82
CA ASP A 75 3.03 -15.27 1.88
C ASP A 75 4.40 -15.61 2.44
N SER A 76 5.42 -15.68 1.58
CA SER A 76 6.81 -15.88 2.00
C SER A 76 7.33 -14.76 2.89
N VAL A 77 7.01 -13.48 2.60
CA VAL A 77 7.37 -12.34 3.48
C VAL A 77 6.68 -12.47 4.84
N VAL A 78 5.39 -12.80 4.87
CA VAL A 78 4.64 -12.98 6.11
C VAL A 78 5.23 -14.12 6.95
N ASN A 79 5.42 -15.29 6.35
CA ASN A 79 5.94 -16.48 7.05
C ASN A 79 7.40 -16.29 7.52
N LEU A 80 8.23 -15.63 6.71
CA LEU A 80 9.58 -15.24 7.11
C LEU A 80 9.55 -14.38 8.39
N CYS A 81 8.70 -13.38 8.42
CA CYS A 81 8.56 -12.51 9.59
C CYS A 81 8.05 -13.26 10.81
N LEU A 82 7.05 -14.13 10.67
CA LEU A 82 6.51 -14.95 11.76
C LEU A 82 7.57 -15.89 12.36
N HIS A 83 8.50 -16.37 11.55
CA HIS A 83 9.58 -17.26 12.00
C HIS A 83 10.56 -16.58 12.97
N PHE A 84 10.75 -15.26 12.86
CA PHE A 84 11.71 -14.50 13.68
C PHE A 84 11.12 -13.95 14.97
N ILE A 85 9.80 -14.03 15.23
CA ILE A 85 9.18 -13.44 16.42
C ILE A 85 9.20 -14.41 17.60
N PRO A 86 9.89 -14.06 18.69
CA PRO A 86 9.74 -14.81 19.94
C PRO A 86 8.36 -14.56 20.57
N VAL A 87 7.72 -15.60 21.05
CA VAL A 87 6.37 -15.57 21.66
C VAL A 87 6.25 -14.53 22.79
N LYS A 88 7.32 -14.34 23.55
CA LYS A 88 7.39 -13.36 24.66
C LYS A 88 7.28 -11.90 24.21
N LEU A 89 7.63 -11.62 22.95
CA LEU A 89 7.59 -10.28 22.34
C LEU A 89 6.57 -10.24 21.19
N LEU A 90 5.50 -11.01 21.29
CA LEU A 90 4.56 -11.20 20.19
C LEU A 90 3.93 -9.89 19.73
N VAL A 91 3.43 -9.06 20.65
CA VAL A 91 2.73 -7.81 20.27
C VAL A 91 3.67 -6.79 19.63
N PRO A 92 4.81 -6.40 20.25
CA PRO A 92 5.76 -5.52 19.57
C PRO A 92 6.38 -6.16 18.33
N GLY A 93 6.53 -7.49 18.30
CA GLY A 93 6.99 -8.23 17.14
C GLY A 93 6.00 -8.15 15.97
N VAL A 94 4.70 -8.33 16.20
CA VAL A 94 3.64 -8.16 15.20
C VAL A 94 3.63 -6.73 14.65
N PHE A 95 3.81 -5.73 15.52
CA PHE A 95 3.93 -4.33 15.08
C PHE A 95 5.11 -4.16 14.11
N LEU A 96 6.30 -4.63 14.47
CA LEU A 96 7.51 -4.53 13.62
C LEU A 96 7.35 -5.30 12.31
N MET A 97 6.74 -6.51 12.36
CA MET A 97 6.43 -7.25 11.14
C MET A 97 5.55 -6.44 10.20
N CYS A 98 4.45 -5.90 10.72
CA CYS A 98 3.53 -5.12 9.90
C CYS A 98 4.20 -3.86 9.34
N CYS A 99 5.11 -3.22 10.10
CA CYS A 99 5.95 -2.14 9.59
C CYS A 99 6.78 -2.60 8.38
N PHE A 100 7.49 -3.73 8.51
CA PHE A 100 8.35 -4.25 7.45
C PHE A 100 7.55 -4.73 6.23
N ILE A 101 6.49 -5.52 6.45
CA ILE A 101 5.63 -6.05 5.39
C ILE A 101 4.99 -4.89 4.60
N SER A 102 4.41 -3.91 5.31
CA SER A 102 3.74 -2.78 4.68
C SER A 102 4.71 -1.88 3.89
N THR A 103 5.92 -1.65 4.42
CA THR A 103 6.97 -0.93 3.68
C THR A 103 7.36 -1.67 2.41
N SER A 104 7.45 -3.00 2.47
CA SER A 104 7.87 -3.86 1.35
C SER A 104 6.78 -4.02 0.30
N ILE A 105 5.53 -4.26 0.71
CA ILE A 105 4.39 -4.48 -0.18
C ILE A 105 3.82 -3.14 -0.71
N GLY A 106 3.98 -2.05 0.04
CA GLY A 106 3.51 -0.73 -0.35
C GLY A 106 2.01 -0.48 -0.14
N THR A 107 1.39 -1.19 0.82
CA THR A 107 -0.03 -0.96 1.14
C THR A 107 -0.36 -1.34 2.58
N SER A 108 -0.93 -0.39 3.32
CA SER A 108 -1.43 -0.64 4.68
C SER A 108 -2.63 -1.59 4.68
N MET A 109 -3.59 -1.37 3.78
CA MET A 109 -4.81 -2.19 3.71
C MET A 109 -4.50 -3.63 3.31
N GLY A 110 -3.58 -3.84 2.35
CA GLY A 110 -3.13 -5.18 1.95
C GLY A 110 -2.41 -5.90 3.08
N THR A 111 -1.60 -5.18 3.87
CA THR A 111 -0.91 -5.73 5.03
C THR A 111 -1.91 -6.08 6.15
N ILE A 112 -2.87 -5.21 6.45
CA ILE A 112 -3.93 -5.49 7.44
C ILE A 112 -4.73 -6.73 7.02
N ALA A 113 -5.16 -6.81 5.76
CA ALA A 113 -5.94 -7.95 5.25
C ALA A 113 -5.18 -9.27 5.35
N ALA A 114 -3.85 -9.27 5.13
CA ALA A 114 -3.01 -10.45 5.27
C ALA A 114 -2.73 -10.83 6.73
N MET A 115 -2.40 -9.82 7.55
CA MET A 115 -1.87 -10.05 8.89
C MET A 115 -2.94 -10.13 9.98
N ALA A 116 -4.08 -9.44 9.84
CA ALA A 116 -5.09 -9.41 10.89
C ALA A 116 -5.65 -10.80 11.23
N PRO A 117 -6.05 -11.66 10.28
CA PRO A 117 -6.52 -13.01 10.60
C PRO A 117 -5.45 -13.85 11.32
N ILE A 118 -4.19 -13.77 10.84
CA ILE A 118 -3.06 -14.52 11.41
C ILE A 118 -2.77 -14.03 12.83
N ALA A 119 -2.63 -12.72 13.00
CA ALA A 119 -2.31 -12.09 14.28
C ALA A 119 -3.41 -12.32 15.33
N ILE A 120 -4.69 -12.31 14.94
CA ILE A 120 -5.83 -12.62 15.81
C ILE A 120 -5.78 -14.08 16.27
N ASN A 121 -5.57 -15.03 15.35
CA ASN A 121 -5.47 -16.46 15.70
C ASN A 121 -4.30 -16.73 16.63
N VAL A 122 -3.13 -16.13 16.34
CA VAL A 122 -1.95 -16.26 17.21
C VAL A 122 -2.18 -15.60 18.58
N ALA A 123 -2.87 -14.46 18.63
CA ALA A 123 -3.21 -13.78 19.89
C ALA A 123 -4.13 -14.65 20.75
N GLN A 124 -5.13 -15.28 20.15
CA GLN A 124 -6.05 -16.18 20.85
C GLN A 124 -5.32 -17.43 21.38
N GLY A 125 -4.47 -18.05 20.55
CA GLY A 125 -3.65 -19.20 20.96
C GLY A 125 -2.64 -18.88 22.05
N ALA A 126 -2.10 -17.66 22.06
CA ALA A 126 -1.16 -17.16 23.08
C ALA A 126 -1.84 -16.50 24.30
N HIS A 127 -3.17 -16.50 24.37
CA HIS A 127 -3.97 -15.86 25.43
C HIS A 127 -3.71 -14.35 25.61
N LEU A 128 -3.43 -13.65 24.51
CA LEU A 128 -3.20 -12.20 24.48
C LEU A 128 -4.48 -11.42 24.19
N ASN A 129 -4.48 -10.14 24.53
CA ASN A 129 -5.58 -9.25 24.22
C ASN A 129 -5.63 -8.98 22.70
N VAL A 130 -6.65 -9.52 22.04
CA VAL A 130 -6.86 -9.41 20.58
C VAL A 130 -6.95 -7.95 20.13
N ALA A 131 -7.53 -7.05 20.93
CA ALA A 131 -7.64 -5.63 20.57
C ALA A 131 -6.25 -4.94 20.53
N VAL A 132 -5.35 -5.30 21.45
CA VAL A 132 -3.98 -4.74 21.48
C VAL A 132 -3.16 -5.29 20.32
N VAL A 133 -3.31 -6.57 19.98
CA VAL A 133 -2.66 -7.18 18.82
C VAL A 133 -3.21 -6.58 17.52
N GLY A 134 -4.52 -6.39 17.41
CA GLY A 134 -5.15 -5.70 16.28
C GLY A 134 -4.65 -4.26 16.11
N ALA A 135 -4.49 -3.53 17.20
CA ALA A 135 -3.92 -2.18 17.18
C ALA A 135 -2.45 -2.19 16.69
N ALA A 136 -1.67 -3.22 17.08
CA ALA A 136 -0.29 -3.39 16.60
C ALA A 136 -0.24 -3.67 15.09
N VAL A 137 -1.15 -4.50 14.56
CA VAL A 137 -1.29 -4.74 13.11
C VAL A 137 -1.60 -3.45 12.37
N ILE A 138 -2.61 -2.71 12.81
CA ILE A 138 -3.03 -1.46 12.18
C ILE A 138 -1.91 -0.42 12.24
N GLY A 139 -1.36 -0.16 13.42
CA GLY A 139 -0.31 0.84 13.63
C GLY A 139 0.94 0.55 12.82
N GLY A 140 1.40 -0.71 12.82
CA GLY A 140 2.55 -1.14 12.02
C GLY A 140 2.31 -1.03 10.52
N SER A 141 1.12 -1.41 10.06
CA SER A 141 0.75 -1.31 8.65
C SER A 141 0.75 0.14 8.15
N TYR A 142 0.19 1.08 8.91
CA TYR A 142 0.21 2.50 8.54
C TYR A 142 1.61 3.12 8.64
N PHE A 143 2.41 2.71 9.63
CA PHE A 143 3.80 3.16 9.71
C PHE A 143 4.59 2.73 8.46
N GLY A 144 4.49 1.45 8.08
CA GLY A 144 5.20 0.92 6.92
C GLY A 144 4.73 1.54 5.60
N ASP A 145 3.43 1.71 5.43
CA ASP A 145 2.83 2.35 4.25
C ASP A 145 3.33 3.79 4.06
N ASN A 146 3.38 4.56 5.16
CA ASN A 146 3.90 5.93 5.13
C ASN A 146 5.39 6.01 4.75
N LEU A 147 6.17 4.98 5.02
CA LEU A 147 7.60 4.90 4.67
C LEU A 147 7.84 4.15 3.35
N SER A 148 6.83 3.50 2.78
CA SER A 148 6.99 2.77 1.53
C SER A 148 7.26 3.72 0.36
N MET A 149 8.18 3.33 -0.52
CA MET A 149 8.50 4.03 -1.76
C MET A 149 7.54 3.68 -2.91
N ILE A 150 6.74 2.63 -2.73
CA ILE A 150 5.82 2.11 -3.75
C ILE A 150 4.35 2.24 -3.34
N SER A 151 4.07 2.88 -2.20
CA SER A 151 2.71 3.15 -1.73
C SER A 151 2.07 4.25 -2.58
N ASP A 152 0.81 4.02 -2.97
CA ASP A 152 -0.02 4.97 -3.71
C ASP A 152 -0.19 6.30 -2.96
N THR A 153 -0.41 6.26 -1.65
CA THR A 153 -0.52 7.45 -0.80
C THR A 153 0.78 8.24 -0.74
N THR A 154 1.91 7.53 -0.65
CA THR A 154 3.25 8.12 -0.62
C THR A 154 3.61 8.77 -1.95
N ILE A 155 3.33 8.07 -3.05
CA ILE A 155 3.57 8.55 -4.42
C ILE A 155 2.75 9.81 -4.68
N SER A 156 1.45 9.78 -4.36
CA SER A 156 0.58 10.96 -4.49
C SER A 156 1.10 12.18 -3.75
N ALA A 157 1.55 11.98 -2.51
CA ALA A 157 2.04 13.08 -1.68
C ALA A 157 3.35 13.67 -2.24
N ALA A 158 4.30 12.83 -2.64
CA ALA A 158 5.58 13.28 -3.16
C ALA A 158 5.44 13.97 -4.52
N GLU A 159 4.77 13.34 -5.47
CA GLU A 159 4.56 13.88 -6.82
C GLU A 159 3.66 15.13 -6.80
N GLY A 160 2.60 15.12 -6.00
CA GLY A 160 1.69 16.26 -5.84
C GLY A 160 2.36 17.50 -5.26
N CYS A 161 3.39 17.32 -4.43
CA CYS A 161 4.21 18.41 -3.88
C CYS A 161 5.47 18.72 -4.70
N GLY A 162 5.74 17.97 -5.77
CA GLY A 162 6.95 18.12 -6.58
C GLY A 162 8.23 17.79 -5.80
N SER A 163 8.14 16.89 -4.82
CA SER A 163 9.28 16.47 -3.98
C SER A 163 9.82 15.10 -4.41
N GLU A 164 11.12 14.88 -4.18
CA GLU A 164 11.71 13.57 -4.45
C GLU A 164 11.26 12.54 -3.40
N MET A 165 10.97 11.32 -3.85
CA MET A 165 10.57 10.20 -2.98
C MET A 165 11.60 9.93 -1.87
N LYS A 166 12.89 10.05 -2.18
CA LYS A 166 13.98 9.88 -1.22
C LYS A 166 13.95 10.91 -0.08
N ASP A 167 13.67 12.16 -0.41
CA ASP A 167 13.59 13.24 0.60
C ASP A 167 12.35 13.06 1.47
N LYS A 168 11.22 12.70 0.87
CA LYS A 168 10.00 12.36 1.60
C LYS A 168 10.24 11.20 2.58
N PHE A 169 10.90 10.13 2.13
CA PHE A 169 11.25 8.99 2.99
C PHE A 169 12.09 9.43 4.17
N LYS A 170 13.19 10.16 3.92
CA LYS A 170 14.10 10.63 4.95
C LYS A 170 13.38 11.49 6.00
N MET A 171 12.56 12.44 5.56
CA MET A 171 11.82 13.32 6.46
C MET A 171 10.80 12.53 7.28
N ASN A 172 9.98 11.70 6.64
CA ASN A 172 8.97 10.91 7.32
C ASN A 172 9.56 9.88 8.28
N PHE A 173 10.71 9.31 7.96
CA PHE A 173 11.39 8.38 8.86
C PHE A 173 11.72 9.04 10.20
N PHE A 174 12.31 10.24 10.19
CA PHE A 174 12.65 10.96 11.43
C PHE A 174 11.42 11.46 12.20
N ILE A 175 10.30 11.71 11.53
CA ILE A 175 9.04 12.12 12.18
C ILE A 175 8.31 10.90 12.76
N ALA A 176 8.23 9.80 12.01
CA ALA A 176 7.47 8.63 12.41
C ALA A 176 8.23 7.70 13.39
N LEU A 177 9.56 7.66 13.32
CA LEU A 177 10.39 6.80 14.15
C LEU A 177 10.17 7.01 15.67
N PRO A 178 10.14 8.24 16.21
CA PRO A 178 9.85 8.44 17.64
C PRO A 178 8.48 7.88 18.04
N ALA A 179 7.44 8.07 17.22
CA ALA A 179 6.12 7.52 17.48
C ALA A 179 6.12 5.99 17.46
N ALA A 180 6.86 5.37 16.52
CA ALA A 180 7.01 3.91 16.46
C ALA A 180 7.74 3.35 17.69
N ILE A 181 8.77 4.04 18.18
CA ILE A 181 9.49 3.65 19.40
C ILE A 181 8.55 3.71 20.61
N VAL A 182 7.79 4.80 20.77
CA VAL A 182 6.78 4.92 21.83
C VAL A 182 5.73 3.83 21.73
N ALA A 183 5.18 3.58 20.53
CA ALA A 183 4.22 2.50 20.29
C ALA A 183 4.80 1.13 20.69
N MET A 184 6.04 0.84 20.30
CA MET A 184 6.73 -0.40 20.62
C MET A 184 6.91 -0.59 22.13
N ILE A 185 7.27 0.48 22.86
CA ILE A 185 7.36 0.46 24.33
C ILE A 185 5.99 0.17 24.95
N LEU A 186 4.95 0.87 24.50
CA LEU A 186 3.58 0.67 24.98
C LEU A 186 3.09 -0.76 24.70
N TYR A 187 3.34 -1.30 23.51
CA TYR A 187 3.02 -2.68 23.19
C TYR A 187 3.80 -3.70 24.04
N SER A 188 5.03 -3.38 24.42
CA SER A 188 5.82 -4.24 25.32
C SER A 188 5.28 -4.23 26.75
N ILE A 189 4.73 -3.09 27.20
CA ILE A 189 4.16 -2.94 28.57
C ILE A 189 2.74 -3.51 28.63
N PHE A 190 1.88 -3.14 27.67
CA PHE A 190 0.45 -3.45 27.69
C PHE A 190 0.07 -4.70 26.89
N GLY A 191 0.98 -5.19 26.05
CA GLY A 191 0.72 -6.34 25.16
C GLY A 191 0.61 -7.67 25.88
N GLY A 192 1.14 -7.77 27.07
CA GLY A 192 1.23 -9.03 27.81
C GLY A 192 2.35 -9.95 27.31
N VAL A 193 2.58 -11.03 28.02
CA VAL A 193 3.58 -12.05 27.64
C VAL A 193 2.81 -13.26 27.08
N GLY A 194 2.96 -13.51 25.79
CA GLY A 194 2.34 -14.66 25.14
C GLY A 194 2.93 -15.99 25.62
N SER A 195 2.10 -17.04 25.61
CA SER A 195 2.49 -18.42 25.88
C SER A 195 2.03 -19.32 24.72
N GLY A 196 2.84 -20.31 24.34
CA GLY A 196 2.53 -21.20 23.22
C GLY A 196 3.57 -21.12 22.09
N ALA A 197 3.30 -21.82 21.00
CA ALA A 197 4.14 -21.81 19.79
C ALA A 197 3.43 -21.04 18.66
N ILE A 198 4.20 -20.26 17.90
CA ILE A 198 3.71 -19.63 16.68
C ILE A 198 3.91 -20.64 15.54
N GLU A 199 2.84 -21.03 14.88
CA GLU A 199 2.93 -21.81 13.66
C GLU A 199 3.21 -20.88 12.48
N ALA A 200 4.48 -20.81 12.06
CA ALA A 200 4.87 -20.16 10.81
C ALA A 200 4.78 -21.19 9.68
N GLY A 201 4.18 -20.82 8.57
CA GLY A 201 4.19 -21.61 7.35
C GLY A 201 5.59 -21.68 6.71
N SER A 202 5.72 -22.40 5.62
CA SER A 202 6.95 -22.40 4.81
C SER A 202 7.16 -21.06 4.14
N TYR A 203 8.39 -20.63 3.99
CA TYR A 203 8.77 -19.44 3.26
C TYR A 203 9.96 -19.71 2.33
N SER A 204 10.06 -18.96 1.26
CA SER A 204 11.17 -19.00 0.33
C SER A 204 11.86 -17.64 0.29
N ILE A 205 13.13 -17.58 0.67
CA ILE A 205 13.91 -16.34 0.62
C ILE A 205 13.98 -15.80 -0.82
N ILE A 206 13.96 -16.69 -1.82
CA ILE A 206 14.02 -16.32 -3.23
C ILE A 206 12.76 -15.54 -3.63
N GLU A 207 11.59 -15.92 -3.11
CA GLU A 207 10.32 -15.22 -3.37
C GLU A 207 10.21 -13.87 -2.65
N VAL A 208 10.99 -13.65 -1.61
CA VAL A 208 11.08 -12.35 -0.92
C VAL A 208 12.00 -11.37 -1.65
N LEU A 209 12.92 -11.87 -2.47
CA LEU A 209 13.97 -11.08 -3.12
C LEU A 209 13.48 -9.89 -3.95
N PRO A 210 12.37 -9.98 -4.76
CA PRO A 210 11.87 -8.83 -5.52
C PRO A 210 11.49 -7.64 -4.65
N TYR A 211 10.94 -7.87 -3.46
CA TYR A 211 10.60 -6.77 -2.54
C TYR A 211 11.86 -6.05 -2.04
N PHE A 212 12.94 -6.80 -1.74
CA PHE A 212 14.22 -6.20 -1.37
C PHE A 212 14.86 -5.43 -2.52
N ILE A 213 14.79 -5.96 -3.74
CA ILE A 213 15.31 -5.29 -4.94
C ILE A 213 14.61 -3.94 -5.12
N VAL A 214 13.27 -3.94 -5.08
CA VAL A 214 12.45 -2.72 -5.22
C VAL A 214 12.77 -1.73 -4.11
N LEU A 215 12.81 -2.17 -2.84
CA LEU A 215 13.08 -1.31 -1.70
C LEU A 215 14.49 -0.68 -1.79
N ILE A 216 15.52 -1.48 -2.04
CA ILE A 216 16.90 -1.00 -2.11
C ILE A 216 17.08 -0.05 -3.30
N ALA A 217 16.58 -0.39 -4.48
CA ALA A 217 16.69 0.45 -5.65
C ALA A 217 15.96 1.80 -5.46
N ALA A 218 14.78 1.79 -4.83
CA ALA A 218 14.05 3.02 -4.50
C ALA A 218 14.81 3.88 -3.47
N LEU A 219 15.39 3.27 -2.44
CA LEU A 219 16.24 3.97 -1.45
C LEU A 219 17.52 4.56 -2.07
N MET A 220 18.04 3.94 -3.13
CA MET A 220 19.18 4.47 -3.90
C MET A 220 18.79 5.67 -4.78
N GLY A 221 17.50 6.03 -4.84
CA GLY A 221 17.01 7.16 -5.63
C GLY A 221 16.81 6.83 -7.12
N VAL A 222 16.67 5.54 -7.48
CA VAL A 222 16.27 5.16 -8.84
C VAL A 222 14.82 5.57 -9.08
N ASN A 223 14.50 5.99 -10.31
CA ASN A 223 13.13 6.40 -10.66
C ASN A 223 12.12 5.28 -10.33
N VAL A 224 11.05 5.64 -9.62
CA VAL A 224 10.07 4.68 -9.07
C VAL A 224 9.43 3.83 -10.17
N ALA A 225 9.10 4.40 -11.34
CA ALA A 225 8.53 3.63 -12.45
C ALA A 225 9.50 2.54 -12.95
N VAL A 226 10.80 2.86 -13.05
CA VAL A 226 11.84 1.91 -13.44
C VAL A 226 12.00 0.81 -12.40
N VAL A 227 12.02 1.17 -11.11
CA VAL A 227 12.13 0.23 -10.00
C VAL A 227 10.96 -0.77 -10.01
N LEU A 228 9.74 -0.28 -10.18
CA LEU A 228 8.54 -1.13 -10.24
C LEU A 228 8.54 -2.05 -11.45
N PHE A 229 8.98 -1.55 -12.62
CA PHE A 229 9.12 -2.37 -13.82
C PHE A 229 10.12 -3.49 -13.62
N VAL A 230 11.29 -3.20 -13.04
CA VAL A 230 12.29 -4.21 -12.68
C VAL A 230 11.72 -5.21 -11.67
N GLY A 231 10.95 -4.75 -10.69
CA GLY A 231 10.25 -5.59 -9.71
C GLY A 231 9.26 -6.57 -10.37
N ILE A 232 8.46 -6.10 -11.32
CA ILE A 232 7.53 -6.94 -12.10
C ILE A 232 8.30 -8.03 -12.85
N LEU A 233 9.37 -7.66 -13.56
CA LEU A 233 10.19 -8.63 -14.30
C LEU A 233 10.89 -9.64 -13.37
N ALA A 234 11.46 -9.16 -12.27
CA ALA A 234 12.13 -10.00 -11.29
C ALA A 234 11.16 -11.03 -10.67
N SER A 235 9.93 -10.60 -10.31
CA SER A 235 8.91 -11.51 -9.77
C SER A 235 8.50 -12.56 -10.80
N GLY A 236 8.38 -12.20 -12.08
CA GLY A 236 8.08 -13.15 -13.15
C GLY A 236 9.19 -14.17 -13.36
N ILE A 237 10.44 -13.71 -13.47
CA ILE A 237 11.59 -14.59 -13.65
C ILE A 237 11.69 -15.57 -12.46
N ILE A 238 11.61 -15.07 -11.24
CA ILE A 238 11.69 -15.90 -10.03
C ILE A 238 10.52 -16.88 -9.97
N GLY A 239 9.28 -16.42 -10.15
CA GLY A 239 8.09 -17.27 -10.10
C GLY A 239 8.13 -18.40 -11.14
N LEU A 240 8.58 -18.11 -12.35
CA LEU A 240 8.74 -19.12 -13.42
C LEU A 240 9.88 -20.09 -13.13
N CYS A 241 11.03 -19.61 -12.61
CA CYS A 241 12.19 -20.45 -12.31
C CYS A 241 11.93 -21.38 -11.11
N VAL A 242 11.24 -20.88 -10.09
CA VAL A 242 10.87 -21.67 -8.88
C VAL A 242 9.67 -22.57 -9.17
N GLY A 243 8.88 -22.25 -10.20
CA GLY A 243 7.67 -22.99 -10.55
C GLY A 243 6.48 -22.65 -9.66
N SER A 244 6.53 -21.52 -8.95
CA SER A 244 5.44 -21.07 -8.06
C SER A 244 4.28 -20.43 -8.84
N CYS A 245 4.49 -19.96 -10.08
CA CYS A 245 3.42 -19.51 -10.97
C CYS A 245 3.74 -19.81 -12.45
N GLY A 246 2.68 -19.99 -13.26
CA GLY A 246 2.79 -20.11 -14.70
C GLY A 246 2.87 -18.74 -15.40
N PHE A 247 3.39 -18.71 -16.64
CA PHE A 247 3.52 -17.46 -17.41
C PHE A 247 2.18 -16.72 -17.58
N PHE A 248 1.12 -17.44 -17.93
CA PHE A 248 -0.20 -16.82 -18.10
C PHE A 248 -0.80 -16.35 -16.78
N GLU A 249 -0.58 -17.10 -15.70
CA GLU A 249 -1.02 -16.73 -14.35
C GLU A 249 -0.34 -15.44 -13.89
N TRP A 250 0.97 -15.33 -14.11
CA TRP A 250 1.73 -14.12 -13.82
C TRP A 250 1.21 -12.90 -14.59
N ILE A 251 0.93 -13.04 -15.92
CA ILE A 251 0.35 -11.94 -16.71
C ILE A 251 -1.05 -11.55 -16.21
N GLN A 252 -1.90 -12.53 -15.89
CA GLN A 252 -3.23 -12.26 -15.33
C GLN A 252 -3.14 -11.54 -13.99
N ALA A 253 -2.20 -11.93 -13.13
CA ALA A 253 -1.98 -11.30 -11.84
C ALA A 253 -1.51 -9.84 -11.97
N ILE A 254 -0.63 -9.54 -12.94
CA ILE A 254 -0.27 -8.15 -13.29
C ILE A 254 -1.53 -7.37 -13.67
N GLY A 255 -2.35 -7.90 -14.57
CA GLY A 255 -3.58 -7.24 -15.03
C GLY A 255 -4.58 -6.99 -13.90
N SER A 256 -4.75 -7.97 -13.01
CA SER A 256 -5.60 -7.84 -11.82
C SER A 256 -5.08 -6.74 -10.89
N GLY A 257 -3.80 -6.77 -10.55
CA GLY A 257 -3.18 -5.75 -9.70
C GLY A 257 -3.26 -4.34 -10.29
N MET A 258 -3.10 -4.19 -11.61
CA MET A 258 -3.33 -2.92 -12.31
C MET A 258 -4.79 -2.46 -12.20
N SER A 259 -5.74 -3.39 -12.28
CA SER A 259 -7.17 -3.10 -12.13
C SER A 259 -7.54 -2.63 -10.73
N ASP A 260 -6.87 -3.11 -9.70
CA ASP A 260 -7.06 -2.66 -8.32
C ASP A 260 -6.70 -1.18 -8.13
N MET A 261 -5.80 -0.65 -8.98
CA MET A 261 -5.40 0.76 -8.98
C MET A 261 -6.32 1.67 -9.81
N PHE A 262 -7.36 1.12 -10.46
CA PHE A 262 -8.28 1.89 -11.29
C PHE A 262 -8.94 3.03 -10.52
N SER A 263 -9.51 2.75 -9.36
CA SER A 263 -10.24 3.75 -8.57
C SER A 263 -9.38 4.95 -8.18
N ILE A 264 -8.14 4.71 -7.72
CA ILE A 264 -7.22 5.79 -7.30
C ILE A 264 -6.70 6.57 -8.51
N SER A 265 -6.46 5.90 -9.64
CA SER A 265 -6.04 6.53 -10.89
C SER A 265 -7.11 7.49 -11.43
N ILE A 266 -8.38 7.08 -11.45
CA ILE A 266 -9.49 7.94 -11.86
C ILE A 266 -9.67 9.12 -10.88
N VAL A 267 -9.52 8.89 -9.58
CA VAL A 267 -9.55 9.97 -8.57
C VAL A 267 -8.47 11.01 -8.87
N ALA A 268 -7.23 10.61 -9.14
CA ALA A 268 -6.14 11.54 -9.45
C ALA A 268 -6.44 12.40 -10.69
N ILE A 269 -6.96 11.78 -11.75
CA ILE A 269 -7.33 12.47 -13.00
C ILE A 269 -8.46 13.47 -12.74
N LEU A 270 -9.55 13.06 -12.07
CA LEU A 270 -10.71 13.92 -11.83
C LEU A 270 -10.37 15.10 -10.90
N VAL A 271 -9.60 14.85 -9.85
CA VAL A 271 -9.13 15.90 -8.93
C VAL A 271 -8.29 16.92 -9.67
N SER A 272 -7.37 16.49 -10.54
CA SER A 272 -6.57 17.41 -11.35
C SER A 272 -7.44 18.27 -12.27
N GLY A 273 -8.48 17.68 -12.86
CA GLY A 273 -9.44 18.44 -13.67
C GLY A 273 -10.19 19.51 -12.88
N ILE A 274 -10.58 19.21 -11.64
CA ILE A 274 -11.27 20.16 -10.74
C ILE A 274 -10.33 21.29 -10.34
N ILE A 275 -9.08 20.99 -10.01
CA ILE A 275 -8.08 21.97 -9.57
C ILE A 275 -7.70 22.93 -10.70
N GLY A 276 -7.74 22.46 -11.95
CA GLY A 276 -7.41 23.29 -13.12
C GLY A 276 -8.43 24.34 -13.49
N LEU A 277 -9.69 24.18 -13.00
CA LEU A 277 -10.79 25.14 -13.22
C LEU A 277 -10.78 26.30 -12.23
#